data_c4e0cca37d9cb74b296a6ed47b070a24
#
_entry.id   c4e0cca37d9cb74b296a6ed47b070a24
#
_cell.length_a   1.000
_cell.length_b   1.000
_cell.length_c   1.000
_cell.angle_alpha   90.00
_cell.angle_beta   90.00
_cell.angle_gamma   90.00
#
_symmetry.space_group_name_H-M   'P 1'
#
loop_
_entity.id
_entity.type
_entity.pdbx_description
1 polymer ?
#
loop_
_entity_poly.entity_id
_entity_poly.type
_entity_poly.pdbx_seq_one_letter_code
_entity_poly.pdbx_strand_id
1 'polypeptide(L)'
;MVIAIRHRLYDWGVFKSLSFDIPIICVGNITVGGTGKTPMVEYLISTLSSDYRIAVLSRGYGRRTKGYREVQTTDSYLDVGDEPLQMKLKSPESIIVVSEDRVAGIERIRKEHPDVTLIIMD
;
A
#
# COMPACT_ATOMS: atom_id res chain seq x y z
N MET A 1 -9.74 -7.15 13.26
CA MET A 1 -9.51 -6.70 13.08
C MET A 1 -9.65 -5.79 12.31
N VAL A 2 -10.10 -5.27 11.93
CA VAL A 2 -9.98 -4.63 11.17
C VAL A 2 -10.44 -3.72 10.81
N ILE A 3 -10.92 -3.12 10.98
CA ILE A 3 -11.04 -2.38 10.32
C ILE A 3 -11.72 -1.33 10.32
N ALA A 4 -11.96 -0.75 11.04
CA ALA A 4 -12.49 0.36 11.02
C ALA A 4 -11.64 1.28 10.78
N ILE A 5 -11.32 1.35 9.85
CA ILE A 5 -10.49 2.08 9.30
C ILE A 5 -10.17 3.36 9.82
N ARG A 6 -10.89 4.38 9.78
CA ARG A 6 -10.44 5.67 10.14
C ARG A 6 -10.13 5.77 11.57
N HIS A 7 -10.92 5.24 12.43
CA HIS A 7 -10.69 5.28 13.85
C HIS A 7 -9.44 4.55 14.24
N ARG A 8 -9.21 3.43 13.59
CA ARG A 8 -8.03 2.65 13.91
C ARG A 8 -6.75 3.34 13.54
N LEU A 9 -6.78 4.12 12.50
CA LEU A 9 -5.62 4.89 12.13
C LEU A 9 -5.24 5.87 13.22
N TYR A 10 -6.22 6.53 13.80
CA TYR A 10 -5.94 7.46 14.88
C TYR A 10 -5.48 6.74 16.14
N ASP A 11 -6.07 5.60 16.43
CA ASP A 11 -5.66 4.85 17.60
C ASP A 11 -4.21 4.42 17.53
N TRP A 12 -3.75 4.10 16.33
CA TRP A 12 -2.37 3.74 16.19
C TRP A 12 -1.44 4.95 16.20
N GLY A 13 -1.96 6.11 15.96
CA GLY A 13 -1.17 7.32 15.99
C GLY A 13 -0.13 7.46 14.91
N VAL A 14 -0.15 6.56 13.95
CA VAL A 14 0.90 6.52 12.96
C VAL A 14 0.86 7.71 12.02
N PHE A 15 -0.31 8.17 11.67
CA PHE A 15 -0.43 9.19 10.67
C PHE A 15 -0.76 10.56 11.17
N LYS A 16 -0.75 10.76 12.46
CA LYS A 16 -1.10 12.06 12.98
C LYS A 16 -0.14 13.14 12.55
N SER A 17 1.10 12.77 12.29
CA SER A 17 2.09 13.73 11.85
C SER A 17 2.12 13.91 10.35
N LEU A 18 1.34 13.13 9.60
CA LEU A 18 1.32 13.23 8.16
C LEU A 18 0.08 14.00 7.74
N SER A 19 0.29 15.14 7.14
CA SER A 19 -0.80 16.04 6.79
C SER A 19 -1.31 15.77 5.41
N PHE A 20 -1.87 14.62 5.19
CA PHE A 20 -2.47 14.29 3.91
C PHE A 20 -3.99 14.34 4.06
N ASP A 21 -4.67 14.76 3.00
CA ASP A 21 -6.10 14.95 3.04
C ASP A 21 -6.90 13.73 2.59
N ILE A 22 -6.24 12.60 2.38
CA ILE A 22 -6.94 11.35 2.08
C ILE A 22 -6.63 10.34 3.16
N PRO A 23 -7.51 9.37 3.40
CA PRO A 23 -7.26 8.35 4.41
C PRO A 23 -6.10 7.45 4.01
N ILE A 24 -5.33 7.06 5.01
CA ILE A 24 -4.21 6.16 4.83
C ILE A 24 -4.34 5.06 5.86
N ILE A 25 -4.32 3.82 5.41
CA ILE A 25 -4.36 2.66 6.29
C ILE A 25 -2.99 2.03 6.33
N CYS A 26 -2.46 1.81 7.51
CA CYS A 26 -1.18 1.14 7.65
C CYS A 26 -1.39 -0.29 8.10
N VAL A 27 -0.92 -1.24 7.32
CA VAL A 27 -0.98 -2.64 7.70
C VAL A 27 0.39 -3.01 8.24
N GLY A 28 0.46 -3.19 9.53
CA GLY A 28 1.73 -3.46 10.17
C GLY A 28 1.99 -4.95 10.29
N ASN A 29 3.00 -5.24 11.08
CA ASN A 29 3.40 -6.61 11.31
C ASN A 29 2.53 -7.17 12.42
N ILE A 30 1.33 -7.57 12.09
CA ILE A 30 0.32 -7.90 13.07
C ILE A 30 0.27 -9.37 13.43
N THR A 31 1.03 -10.20 12.77
CA THR A 31 0.99 -11.61 13.06
C THR A 31 2.36 -12.13 13.41
N VAL A 32 2.36 -13.10 14.30
CA VAL A 32 3.57 -13.83 14.60
C VAL A 32 3.88 -14.65 13.37
N GLY A 33 5.10 -14.59 12.94
CA GLY A 33 5.50 -15.33 11.75
C GLY A 33 5.31 -14.58 10.45
N GLY A 34 4.69 -13.41 10.51
CA GLY A 34 4.66 -12.54 9.35
C GLY A 34 3.83 -13.04 8.19
N THR A 35 2.79 -13.80 8.44
CA THR A 35 2.03 -14.38 7.35
C THR A 35 0.71 -13.66 7.08
N GLY A 36 0.40 -12.58 7.77
CA GLY A 36 -0.89 -11.96 7.64
C GLY A 36 -0.93 -10.70 6.81
N LYS A 37 0.21 -10.15 6.48
CA LYS A 37 0.25 -8.82 5.87
C LYS A 37 -0.32 -8.79 4.46
N THR A 38 0.18 -9.63 3.57
CA THR A 38 -0.29 -9.63 2.19
C THR A 38 -1.76 -10.03 2.09
N PRO A 39 -2.23 -11.08 2.78
CA PRO A 39 -3.65 -11.38 2.77
C PRO A 39 -4.51 -10.25 3.32
N MET A 40 -4.03 -9.54 4.33
CA MET A 40 -4.79 -8.41 4.87
C MET A 40 -4.90 -7.29 3.85
N VAL A 41 -3.83 -6.97 3.14
CA VAL A 41 -3.87 -5.96 2.11
C VAL A 41 -4.85 -6.36 1.00
N GLU A 42 -4.81 -7.62 0.58
CA GLU A 42 -5.72 -8.10 -0.45
C GLU A 42 -7.17 -8.05 0.01
N TYR A 43 -7.42 -8.37 1.26
CA TYR A 43 -8.75 -8.29 1.83
C TYR A 43 -9.25 -6.84 1.82
N LEU A 44 -8.41 -5.91 2.21
CA LEU A 44 -8.78 -4.50 2.23
C LEU A 44 -9.08 -4.00 0.82
N ILE A 45 -8.28 -4.40 -0.15
CA ILE A 45 -8.52 -4.00 -1.53
C ILE A 45 -9.89 -4.52 -1.97
N SER A 46 -10.18 -5.79 -1.74
CA SER A 46 -11.43 -6.35 -2.22
C SER A 46 -12.64 -5.77 -1.50
N THR A 47 -12.48 -5.43 -0.23
CA THR A 47 -13.57 -4.89 0.57
C THR A 47 -13.86 -3.43 0.26
N LEU A 48 -12.81 -2.66 0.02
CA LEU A 48 -12.95 -1.20 -0.07
C LEU A 48 -12.92 -0.67 -1.50
N SER A 49 -12.64 -1.51 -2.49
CA SER A 49 -12.48 -1.01 -3.85
C SER A 49 -13.76 -0.51 -4.47
N SER A 50 -14.92 -0.88 -3.92
CA SER A 50 -16.19 -0.35 -4.44
C SER A 50 -16.43 1.09 -3.99
N ASP A 51 -15.79 1.51 -2.89
CA ASP A 51 -16.01 2.85 -2.34
C ASP A 51 -14.82 3.77 -2.53
N TYR A 52 -13.63 3.20 -2.79
CA TYR A 52 -12.42 3.98 -2.85
C TYR A 52 -11.58 3.58 -4.06
N ARG A 53 -10.89 4.56 -4.61
CA ARG A 53 -9.85 4.30 -5.59
C ARG A 53 -8.56 4.09 -4.83
N ILE A 54 -8.06 2.86 -4.80
CA ILE A 54 -7.02 2.46 -3.86
C ILE A 54 -5.66 2.39 -4.52
N ALA A 55 -4.65 2.92 -3.83
CA ALA A 55 -3.26 2.66 -4.16
C ALA A 55 -2.61 1.98 -2.96
N VAL A 56 -1.74 1.03 -3.23
CA VAL A 56 -0.96 0.35 -2.19
C VAL A 56 0.47 0.83 -2.29
N LEU A 57 1.03 1.24 -1.16
CA LEU A 57 2.41 1.67 -1.07
C LEU A 57 3.17 0.69 -0.20
N SER A 58 4.14 0.04 -0.79
CA SER A 58 4.99 -0.93 -0.12
C SER A 58 6.42 -0.46 -0.14
N ARG A 59 7.22 -0.93 0.80
CA ARG A 59 8.64 -0.64 0.78
C ARG A 59 9.38 -1.35 -0.34
N GLY A 60 8.83 -2.45 -0.82
CA GLY A 60 9.52 -3.25 -1.83
C GLY A 60 10.72 -3.96 -1.25
N TYR A 61 10.55 -4.54 -0.10
CA TYR A 61 11.62 -5.20 0.63
C TYR A 61 12.27 -6.27 -0.24
N GLY A 62 13.58 -6.29 -0.28
CA GLY A 62 14.31 -7.31 -1.04
C GLY A 62 14.49 -7.00 -2.51
N ARG A 63 13.95 -5.91 -3.01
CA ARG A 63 14.13 -5.58 -4.43
C ARG A 63 15.52 -4.98 -4.68
N ARG A 64 15.95 -5.06 -5.91
CA ARG A 64 17.27 -4.54 -6.29
C ARG A 64 17.23 -3.09 -6.75
N THR A 65 16.03 -2.56 -7.06
CA THR A 65 15.90 -1.17 -7.48
C THR A 65 15.64 -0.29 -6.27
N LYS A 66 15.78 1.00 -6.44
CA LYS A 66 15.56 1.98 -5.38
C LYS A 66 14.67 3.08 -5.88
N GLY A 67 14.05 3.79 -4.91
CA GLY A 67 13.20 4.91 -5.21
C GLY A 67 11.78 4.48 -5.55
N TYR A 68 11.01 5.44 -6.00
CA TYR A 68 9.62 5.21 -6.34
C TYR A 68 9.51 4.40 -7.63
N ARG A 69 8.64 3.39 -7.62
CA ARG A 69 8.41 2.62 -8.82
C ARG A 69 7.00 2.05 -8.78
N GLU A 70 6.24 2.28 -9.82
CA GLU A 70 4.91 1.70 -9.93
C GLU A 70 5.03 0.28 -10.51
N VAL A 71 4.40 -0.69 -9.85
CA VAL A 71 4.54 -2.09 -10.19
C VAL A 71 3.65 -2.42 -11.38
N GLN A 72 4.23 -3.12 -12.35
CA GLN A 72 3.50 -3.60 -13.52
C GLN A 72 3.43 -5.11 -13.49
N THR A 73 2.44 -5.68 -14.17
CA THR A 73 2.29 -7.13 -14.20
C THR A 73 3.47 -7.81 -14.92
N THR A 74 4.19 -7.05 -15.72
CA THR A 74 5.34 -7.57 -16.45
C THR A 74 6.66 -7.37 -15.71
N ASP A 75 6.64 -6.78 -14.52
CA ASP A 75 7.85 -6.56 -13.75
C ASP A 75 8.40 -7.87 -13.20
N SER A 76 9.70 -7.86 -12.91
CA SER A 76 10.34 -8.97 -12.21
C SER A 76 10.26 -8.73 -10.71
N TYR A 77 10.12 -9.82 -9.94
CA TYR A 77 10.15 -9.69 -8.49
C TYR A 77 11.48 -9.13 -7.99
N LEU A 78 12.53 -9.28 -8.78
CA LEU A 78 13.83 -8.70 -8.42
C LEU A 78 13.79 -7.18 -8.44
N ASP A 79 12.96 -6.61 -9.27
CA ASP A 79 12.91 -5.16 -9.43
C ASP A 79 11.89 -4.49 -8.52
N VAL A 80 10.83 -5.19 -8.15
CA VAL A 80 9.76 -4.56 -7.36
C VAL A 80 9.50 -5.24 -6.03
N GLY A 81 10.07 -6.42 -5.82
CA GLY A 81 9.81 -7.20 -4.62
C GLY A 81 8.74 -8.24 -4.87
N ASP A 82 8.84 -9.35 -4.15
CA ASP A 82 7.97 -10.50 -4.37
C ASP A 82 6.53 -10.19 -3.99
N GLU A 83 6.32 -9.63 -2.80
CA GLU A 83 4.96 -9.37 -2.33
C GLU A 83 4.25 -8.31 -3.17
N PRO A 84 4.87 -7.18 -3.50
CA PRO A 84 4.18 -6.21 -4.36
C PRO A 84 3.82 -6.77 -5.72
N LEU A 85 4.68 -7.60 -6.28
CA LEU A 85 4.36 -8.23 -7.56
C LEU A 85 3.17 -9.17 -7.43
N GLN A 86 3.12 -9.96 -6.37
CA GLN A 86 1.99 -10.84 -6.14
C GLN A 86 0.68 -10.07 -6.00
N MET A 87 0.71 -8.96 -5.27
CA MET A 87 -0.48 -8.13 -5.15
C MET A 87 -0.93 -7.61 -6.50
N LYS A 88 0.02 -7.18 -7.33
CA LYS A 88 -0.32 -6.66 -8.64
C LYS A 88 -0.90 -7.75 -9.54
N LEU A 89 -0.34 -8.95 -9.47
CA LEU A 89 -0.83 -10.05 -10.29
C LEU A 89 -2.24 -10.48 -9.90
N LYS A 90 -2.55 -10.40 -8.60
CA LYS A 90 -3.88 -10.75 -8.13
C LYS A 90 -4.90 -9.65 -8.35
N SER A 91 -4.45 -8.41 -8.39
CA SER A 91 -5.35 -7.26 -8.58
C SER A 91 -4.75 -6.35 -9.64
N PRO A 92 -4.76 -6.76 -10.90
CA PRO A 92 -4.05 -6.02 -11.93
C PRO A 92 -4.54 -4.59 -12.14
N GLU A 93 -5.79 -4.32 -11.80
CA GLU A 93 -6.35 -2.99 -11.95
C GLU A 93 -5.99 -2.08 -10.78
N SER A 94 -5.40 -2.60 -9.73
CA SER A 94 -5.01 -1.79 -8.58
C SER A 94 -3.68 -1.10 -8.84
N ILE A 95 -3.47 0.02 -8.18
CA ILE A 95 -2.22 0.76 -8.24
C ILE A 95 -1.34 0.25 -7.12
N ILE A 96 -0.25 -0.38 -7.45
CA ILE A 96 0.72 -0.90 -6.48
C ILE A 96 2.03 -0.18 -6.72
N VAL A 97 2.58 0.43 -5.68
CA VAL A 97 3.78 1.24 -5.77
C VAL A 97 4.76 0.80 -4.71
N VAL A 98 6.03 0.83 -5.02
CA VAL A 98 7.08 0.57 -4.05
C VAL A 98 7.93 1.82 -3.88
N SER A 99 8.32 2.12 -2.66
CA SER A 99 9.20 3.23 -2.34
C SER A 99 9.68 3.06 -0.90
N GLU A 100 10.96 3.23 -0.68
CA GLU A 100 11.51 3.18 0.67
C GLU A 100 11.12 4.41 1.49
N ASP A 101 10.90 5.53 0.82
CA ASP A 101 10.51 6.76 1.48
C ASP A 101 9.00 6.89 1.39
N ARG A 102 8.34 6.73 2.52
CA ARG A 102 6.87 6.69 2.55
C ARG A 102 6.24 8.02 2.20
N VAL A 103 6.81 9.10 2.72
CA VAL A 103 6.25 10.43 2.46
C VAL A 103 6.40 10.77 0.98
N ALA A 104 7.57 10.56 0.43
CA ALA A 104 7.78 10.81 -0.99
C ALA A 104 6.89 9.91 -1.84
N GLY A 105 6.70 8.66 -1.41
CA GLY A 105 5.83 7.74 -2.13
C GLY A 105 4.38 8.21 -2.16
N ILE A 106 3.87 8.66 -1.01
CA ILE A 106 2.51 9.17 -0.94
C ILE A 106 2.35 10.40 -1.83
N GLU A 107 3.30 11.31 -1.75
CA GLU A 107 3.23 12.53 -2.54
C GLU A 107 3.25 12.22 -4.03
N ARG A 108 4.08 11.28 -4.44
CA ARG A 108 4.17 10.90 -5.83
C ARG A 108 2.92 10.22 -6.32
N ILE A 109 2.32 9.34 -5.51
CA ILE A 109 1.05 8.71 -5.84
C ILE A 109 -0.01 9.77 -6.06
N ARG A 110 -0.09 10.74 -5.19
CA ARG A 110 -1.12 11.77 -5.30
C ARG A 110 -0.91 12.64 -6.53
N LYS A 111 0.33 12.84 -6.92
CA LYS A 111 0.63 13.62 -8.10
C LYS A 111 0.31 12.86 -9.38
N GLU A 112 0.67 11.60 -9.44
CA GLU A 112 0.51 10.81 -10.66
C GLU A 112 -0.88 10.18 -10.77
N HIS A 113 -1.55 9.99 -9.65
CA HIS A 113 -2.87 9.38 -9.60
C HIS A 113 -3.79 10.24 -8.73
N PRO A 114 -4.17 11.41 -9.23
CA PRO A 114 -4.96 12.34 -8.41
C PRO A 114 -6.35 11.82 -8.06
N ASP A 115 -6.81 10.79 -8.74
CA ASP A 115 -8.10 10.18 -8.44
C ASP A 115 -8.05 9.15 -7.30
N VAL A 116 -6.87 8.88 -6.76
CA VAL A 116 -6.76 7.96 -5.63
C VAL A 116 -7.38 8.60 -4.40
N THR A 117 -8.22 7.84 -3.71
CA THR A 117 -8.92 8.33 -2.53
C THR A 117 -8.58 7.55 -1.27
N LEU A 118 -7.76 6.52 -1.37
CA LEU A 118 -7.32 5.74 -0.23
C LEU A 118 -5.95 5.14 -0.51
N ILE A 119 -5.05 5.25 0.45
CA ILE A 119 -3.73 4.62 0.33
C ILE A 119 -3.60 3.58 1.43
N ILE A 120 -3.17 2.39 1.05
CA ILE A 120 -2.85 1.31 2.00
C ILE A 120 -1.33 1.16 2.01
N MET A 121 -0.73 1.29 3.18
CA MET A 121 0.71 1.10 3.34
C MET A 121 0.99 -0.20 4.05
N ASP A 122 1.96 -0.93 3.60
CA ASP A 122 2.40 -2.12 4.32
C ASP A 122 3.88 -2.07 4.68
#